data_38290f55cd62c7dc08786d2a6407fd59
#
_entry.id   38290f55cd62c7dc08786d2a6407fd59
#
_cell.length_a   1.000
_cell.length_b   1.000
_cell.length_c   1.000
_cell.angle_alpha   90.00
_cell.angle_beta   90.00
_cell.angle_gamma   90.00
#
_symmetry.space_group_name_H-M   'P 1'
#
loop_
_entity.id
_entity.type
_entity.pdbx_description
1 polymer ?
#
loop_
_entity_poly.entity_id
_entity_poly.type
_entity_poly.pdbx_seq_one_letter_code
_entity_poly.pdbx_strand_id
1 'polypeptide(L)' 'SKAYDADVAQRAVKAVRARVLPRTWQAFYRQVVDGKRGTVVAKELGLKVSTVYVSRHNVTRMLREAAESLATMRGR' A
#
# COMPACT_ATOMS: atom_id res chain seq x y z
N SER A 1 20.78 -2.06 11.27
CA SER A 1 20.07 -2.78 10.28
C SER A 1 18.65 -2.29 10.13
N LYS A 2 18.06 -2.58 9.06
CA LYS A 2 16.69 -2.18 8.80
C LYS A 2 15.72 -3.13 9.48
N ALA A 3 14.64 -2.57 9.97
CA ALA A 3 13.57 -3.38 10.53
C ALA A 3 12.97 -4.30 9.46
N TYR A 4 12.99 -3.85 8.22
CA TYR A 4 12.37 -4.59 7.12
C TYR A 4 13.38 -4.86 6.04
N ASP A 5 13.61 -6.11 5.73
CA ASP A 5 14.38 -6.48 4.56
C ASP A 5 13.44 -6.70 3.38
N ALA A 6 14.02 -7.02 2.23
CA ALA A 6 13.25 -7.19 1.00
C ALA A 6 12.21 -8.30 1.13
N ASP A 7 12.52 -9.35 1.87
CA ASP A 7 11.60 -10.47 2.04
C ASP A 7 10.36 -10.05 2.83
N VAL A 8 10.56 -9.32 3.93
CA VAL A 8 9.45 -8.82 4.74
C VAL A 8 8.59 -7.87 3.91
N ALA A 9 9.23 -6.97 3.16
CA ALA A 9 8.50 -6.02 2.32
C ALA A 9 7.64 -6.72 1.28
N GLN A 10 8.20 -7.72 0.61
CA GLN A 10 7.46 -8.47 -0.40
C GLN A 10 6.28 -9.23 0.18
N ARG A 11 6.47 -9.82 1.35
CA ARG A 11 5.39 -10.53 2.03
C ARG A 11 4.28 -9.58 2.47
N ALA A 12 4.64 -8.40 2.96
CA ALA A 12 3.67 -7.40 3.37
C ALA A 12 2.84 -6.94 2.16
N VAL A 13 3.51 -6.66 1.05
CA VAL A 13 2.82 -6.25 -0.19
C VAL A 13 1.84 -7.33 -0.63
N LYS A 14 2.29 -8.57 -0.67
CA LYS A 14 1.44 -9.68 -1.11
C LYS A 14 0.23 -9.84 -0.20
N ALA A 15 0.43 -9.76 1.12
CA ALA A 15 -0.64 -9.93 2.08
C ALA A 15 -1.67 -8.81 1.97
N VAL A 16 -1.24 -7.56 1.87
CA VAL A 16 -2.15 -6.42 1.80
C VAL A 16 -2.87 -6.40 0.46
N ARG A 17 -2.14 -6.66 -0.63
CA ARG A 17 -2.74 -6.66 -1.96
C ARG A 17 -3.89 -7.67 -2.06
N ALA A 18 -3.78 -8.80 -1.37
CA ALA A 18 -4.81 -9.82 -1.38
C ALA A 18 -6.05 -9.40 -0.57
N ARG A 19 -5.92 -8.40 0.31
CA ARG A 19 -7.00 -7.98 1.21
C ARG A 19 -7.77 -6.77 0.74
N VAL A 20 -7.27 -6.05 -0.25
CA VAL A 20 -7.93 -4.84 -0.74
C VAL A 20 -8.43 -5.05 -2.16
N LEU A 21 -9.40 -4.22 -2.56
CA LEU A 21 -9.91 -4.27 -3.91
C LEU A 21 -8.80 -3.88 -4.90
N PRO A 22 -8.82 -4.45 -6.12
CA PRO A 22 -7.82 -4.09 -7.13
C PRO A 22 -7.74 -2.59 -7.38
N ARG A 23 -8.87 -1.89 -7.40
CA ARG A 23 -8.89 -0.45 -7.64
C ARG A 23 -8.26 0.32 -6.49
N THR A 24 -8.48 -0.14 -5.26
CA THR A 24 -7.85 0.45 -4.08
C THR A 24 -6.34 0.31 -4.14
N TRP A 25 -5.86 -0.86 -4.51
CA TRP A 25 -4.43 -1.10 -4.67
C TRP A 25 -3.85 -0.21 -5.77
N GLN A 26 -4.55 -0.11 -6.91
CA GLN A 26 -4.10 0.72 -8.01
C GLN A 26 -3.99 2.19 -7.60
N ALA A 27 -4.97 2.68 -6.84
CA ALA A 27 -4.95 4.06 -6.38
C ALA A 27 -3.71 4.33 -5.53
N PHE A 28 -3.39 3.42 -4.63
CA PHE A 28 -2.19 3.52 -3.81
C PHE A 28 -0.93 3.47 -4.68
N TYR A 29 -0.84 2.46 -5.53
CA TYR A 29 0.36 2.18 -6.30
C TYR A 29 0.74 3.36 -7.20
N ARG A 30 -0.24 3.89 -7.91
CA ARG A 30 0.00 5.00 -8.84
C ARG A 30 0.46 6.27 -8.13
N GLN A 31 -0.03 6.50 -6.93
CA GLN A 31 0.39 7.66 -6.15
C GLN A 31 1.79 7.47 -5.55
N VAL A 32 2.02 6.34 -4.94
CA VAL A 32 3.22 6.14 -4.13
C VAL A 32 4.39 5.64 -4.97
N VAL A 33 4.15 4.69 -5.85
CA VAL A 33 5.21 4.09 -6.66
C VAL A 33 5.44 4.88 -7.95
N ASP A 34 4.36 5.20 -8.65
CA ASP A 34 4.48 5.94 -9.92
C ASP A 34 4.60 7.45 -9.71
N GLY A 35 4.37 7.93 -8.50
CA GLY A 35 4.53 9.35 -8.21
C GLY A 35 3.49 10.26 -8.80
N LYS A 36 2.32 9.72 -9.14
CA LYS A 36 1.26 10.52 -9.74
C LYS A 36 0.47 11.27 -8.69
N ARG A 37 -0.04 12.44 -9.07
CA ARG A 37 -0.90 13.22 -8.18
C ARG A 37 -2.23 12.52 -7.99
N GLY A 38 -2.82 12.69 -6.81
CA GLY A 38 -4.10 12.06 -6.52
C GLY A 38 -5.21 12.46 -7.48
N THR A 39 -5.20 13.71 -7.95
CA THR A 39 -6.20 14.19 -8.91
C THR A 39 -6.08 13.47 -10.25
N VAL A 40 -4.85 13.17 -10.67
CA VAL A 40 -4.59 12.45 -11.91
C VAL A 40 -5.07 11.01 -11.77
N VAL A 41 -4.71 10.38 -10.65
CA VAL A 41 -5.11 9.00 -10.37
C VAL A 41 -6.62 8.86 -10.32
N ALA A 42 -7.30 9.83 -9.71
CA ALA A 42 -8.75 9.84 -9.64
C ALA A 42 -9.37 9.81 -11.03
N LYS A 43 -8.84 10.62 -11.94
CA LYS A 43 -9.31 10.61 -13.33
C LYS A 43 -9.04 9.29 -14.01
N GLU A 44 -7.83 8.76 -13.83
CA GLU A 44 -7.44 7.50 -14.50
C GLU A 44 -8.31 6.33 -14.08
N LEU A 45 -8.69 6.31 -12.80
CA LEU A 45 -9.44 5.18 -12.25
C LEU A 45 -10.94 5.44 -12.13
N GLY A 46 -11.38 6.64 -12.47
CA GLY A 46 -12.80 6.99 -12.35
C GLY A 46 -13.27 7.03 -10.92
N LEU A 47 -12.42 7.50 -10.01
CA LEU A 47 -12.72 7.59 -8.59
C LEU A 47 -12.79 9.04 -8.13
N LYS A 48 -13.44 9.26 -7.00
CA LYS A 48 -13.39 10.56 -6.35
C LYS A 48 -11.99 10.78 -5.79
N VAL A 49 -11.54 12.02 -5.80
CA VAL A 49 -10.23 12.39 -5.24
C VAL A 49 -10.13 11.97 -3.78
N SER A 50 -11.21 12.18 -3.02
CA SER A 50 -11.22 11.79 -1.61
C SER A 50 -10.99 10.29 -1.44
N THR A 51 -11.61 9.48 -2.31
CA THR A 51 -11.42 8.03 -2.28
C THR A 51 -9.97 7.66 -2.56
N VAL A 52 -9.34 8.36 -3.49
CA VAL A 52 -7.93 8.10 -3.84
C VAL A 52 -7.03 8.37 -2.65
N TYR A 53 -7.25 9.48 -1.94
CA TYR A 53 -6.42 9.81 -0.77
C TYR A 53 -6.67 8.85 0.39
N VAL A 54 -7.92 8.46 0.60
CA VAL A 54 -8.25 7.48 1.65
C VAL A 54 -7.59 6.14 1.33
N SER A 55 -7.63 5.72 0.06
CA SER A 55 -6.99 4.48 -0.35
C SER A 55 -5.49 4.50 -0.08
N ARG A 56 -4.83 5.61 -0.40
CA ARG A 56 -3.41 5.75 -0.12
C ARG A 56 -3.12 5.63 1.38
N HIS A 57 -3.90 6.34 2.18
CA HIS A 57 -3.72 6.31 3.63
C HIS A 57 -3.90 4.91 4.20
N ASN A 58 -4.99 4.26 3.81
CA ASN A 58 -5.33 2.95 4.36
C ASN A 58 -4.33 1.88 3.95
N VAL A 59 -3.95 1.84 2.66
CA VAL A 59 -3.01 0.84 2.19
C VAL A 59 -1.63 1.05 2.83
N THR A 60 -1.20 2.31 2.95
CA THR A 60 0.07 2.62 3.59
C THR A 60 0.08 2.11 5.04
N ARG A 61 -1.01 2.35 5.76
CA ARG A 61 -1.12 1.89 7.15
C ARG A 61 -1.09 0.36 7.22
N MET A 62 -1.84 -0.29 6.34
CA MET A 62 -1.89 -1.76 6.32
C MET A 62 -0.53 -2.36 6.00
N LEU A 63 0.20 -1.76 5.06
CA LEU A 63 1.55 -2.23 4.72
C LEU A 63 2.50 -2.09 5.91
N ARG A 64 2.42 -0.96 6.61
CA ARG A 64 3.26 -0.75 7.79
C ARG A 64 2.96 -1.78 8.87
N GLU A 65 1.68 -1.99 9.15
CA GLU A 65 1.27 -2.96 10.16
C GLU A 65 1.68 -4.37 9.80
N ALA A 66 1.49 -4.74 8.54
CA ALA A 66 1.87 -6.06 8.07
C ALA A 66 3.39 -6.28 8.16
N ALA A 67 4.15 -5.27 7.77
CA ALA A 67 5.62 -5.36 7.82
C ALA A 67 6.10 -5.48 9.25
N GLU A 68 5.52 -4.70 10.16
CA GLU A 68 5.89 -4.75 11.57
C GLU A 68 5.57 -6.11 12.18
N SER A 69 4.41 -6.66 11.85
CA SER A 69 4.01 -7.96 12.34
C SER A 69 4.96 -9.05 11.86
N LEU A 70 5.29 -9.03 10.57
CA LEU A 70 6.20 -10.02 10.01
C LEU A 70 7.61 -9.88 10.55
N ALA A 71 8.07 -8.65 10.75
CA ALA A 71 9.40 -8.40 11.30
C ALA A 71 9.48 -8.91 12.75
N THR A 72 8.43 -8.69 13.53
CA THR A 72 8.36 -9.17 14.89
C THR A 72 8.40 -10.69 14.95
N MET A 73 7.66 -11.34 14.08
CA MET A 73 7.66 -12.80 14.01
C MET A 73 9.03 -13.37 13.65
N ARG A 74 9.72 -12.70 12.73
CA ARG A 74 11.06 -13.14 12.33
C ARG A 74 12.10 -12.90 13.40
N GLY A 75 11.89 -11.90 14.22
CA GLY A 75 12.82 -11.55 15.27
C GLY A 75 12.85 -12.52 16.42
N ARG A 76 12.00 -13.52 16.37
CA ARG A 76 11.95 -14.54 17.41
C ARG A 76 12.66 -15.84 16.96
#